data_408becd4fd9e9feaeb4be4cbf43f8461
#
_entry.id   408becd4fd9e9feaeb4be4cbf43f8461
#
_cell.length_a   1.000
_cell.length_b   1.000
_cell.length_c   1.000
_cell.angle_alpha   90.00
_cell.angle_beta   90.00
_cell.angle_gamma   90.00
#
_symmetry.space_group_name_H-M   'P 1'
#
loop_
_entity.id
_entity.type
_entity.pdbx_description
1 polymer ?
#
loop_
_entity_poly.entity_id
_entity_poly.type
_entity_poly.pdbx_seq_one_letter_code
_entity_poly.pdbx_strand_id
1 'polypeptide(L)'
;MELDLTGIHKLAAEQGIDPETLDDALAEALRLAYLKTPHAAKHARVELDERSGNFTVWAADEIPVEPTEDNPYPAPKLGEEYDDTPRDFGRLAAATARQVITQLFRRAEDEKVFGAFSGQKGKLITGIIQQDASDPSNVHVAMGDVEAILPRRERQGAASSASRPSASP
;
A
#
# COMPACT_ATOMS: atom_id res chain seq x y z
N MET A 1 12.58 9.75 17.05
CA MET A 1 12.87 8.49 16.33
C MET A 1 12.94 8.87 14.88
N GLU A 2 14.13 8.83 14.32
CA GLU A 2 14.37 9.23 12.94
C GLU A 2 13.97 8.09 12.02
N LEU A 3 13.10 8.38 11.05
CA LEU A 3 12.86 7.51 9.91
C LEU A 3 13.99 7.76 8.90
N ASP A 4 14.71 6.72 8.50
CA ASP A 4 15.70 6.85 7.42
C ASP A 4 14.98 6.99 6.07
N LEU A 5 14.43 8.18 5.84
CA LEU A 5 13.70 8.50 4.62
C LEU A 5 14.60 8.40 3.38
N THR A 6 15.90 8.74 3.52
CA THR A 6 16.84 8.67 2.40
C THR A 6 17.02 7.25 1.88
N GLY A 7 17.17 6.28 2.80
CA GLY A 7 17.25 4.87 2.45
C GLY A 7 15.96 4.35 1.84
N ILE A 8 14.82 4.78 2.39
CA ILE A 8 13.48 4.38 1.92
C ILE A 8 13.19 4.96 0.52
N HIS A 9 13.53 6.24 0.26
CA HIS A 9 13.39 6.87 -1.06
C HIS A 9 14.22 6.15 -2.13
N LYS A 10 15.45 5.75 -1.78
CA LYS A 10 16.28 4.98 -2.70
C LYS A 10 15.64 3.64 -3.06
N LEU A 11 15.14 2.90 -2.09
CA LEU A 11 14.43 1.65 -2.32
C LEU A 11 13.14 1.85 -3.10
N ALA A 12 12.39 2.91 -2.81
CA ALA A 12 11.17 3.26 -3.55
C ALA A 12 11.47 3.53 -5.03
N ALA A 13 12.52 4.30 -5.31
CA ALA A 13 12.96 4.58 -6.69
C ALA A 13 13.38 3.31 -7.43
N GLU A 14 14.06 2.36 -6.79
CA GLU A 14 14.41 1.05 -7.36
C GLU A 14 13.16 0.23 -7.71
N GLN A 15 12.09 0.39 -6.95
CA GLN A 15 10.79 -0.23 -7.21
C GLN A 15 9.92 0.55 -8.21
N GLY A 16 10.36 1.72 -8.64
CA GLY A 16 9.62 2.58 -9.57
C GLY A 16 8.51 3.39 -8.90
N ILE A 17 8.60 3.57 -7.58
CA ILE A 17 7.72 4.43 -6.80
C ILE A 17 8.35 5.81 -6.74
N ASP A 18 7.57 6.81 -7.12
CA ASP A 18 7.99 8.21 -7.01
C ASP A 18 8.13 8.63 -5.54
N PRO A 19 9.26 9.25 -5.13
CA PRO A 19 9.46 9.71 -3.76
C PRO A 19 8.35 10.63 -3.24
N GLU A 20 7.87 11.55 -4.06
CA GLU A 20 6.77 12.46 -3.68
C GLU A 20 5.49 11.68 -3.35
N THR A 21 5.16 10.68 -4.16
CA THR A 21 4.01 9.78 -3.90
C THR A 21 4.18 9.01 -2.59
N LEU A 22 5.40 8.61 -2.24
CA LEU A 22 5.68 7.94 -0.98
C LEU A 22 5.48 8.89 0.20
N ASP A 23 6.00 10.11 0.12
CA ASP A 23 5.90 11.10 1.18
C ASP A 23 4.46 11.56 1.41
N ASP A 24 3.70 11.77 0.35
CA ASP A 24 2.26 12.07 0.44
C ASP A 24 1.48 10.94 1.13
N ALA A 25 1.76 9.69 0.76
CA ALA A 25 1.11 8.54 1.38
C ALA A 25 1.49 8.39 2.86
N LEU A 26 2.74 8.66 3.21
CA LEU A 26 3.20 8.65 4.61
C LEU A 26 2.56 9.78 5.41
N ALA A 27 2.54 11.00 4.89
CA ALA A 27 1.94 12.16 5.53
C ALA A 27 0.44 11.93 5.79
N GLU A 28 -0.29 11.43 4.79
CA GLU A 28 -1.72 11.15 4.93
C GLU A 28 -1.99 10.02 5.93
N ALA A 29 -1.19 8.96 5.92
CA ALA A 29 -1.35 7.86 6.87
C ALA A 29 -1.05 8.31 8.31
N LEU A 30 -0.02 9.13 8.51
CA LEU A 30 0.30 9.72 9.82
C LEU A 30 -0.81 10.67 10.28
N ARG A 31 -1.37 11.47 9.38
CA ARG A 31 -2.53 12.32 9.66
C ARG A 31 -3.72 11.49 10.13
N LEU A 32 -4.05 10.42 9.42
CA LEU A 32 -5.14 9.52 9.81
C LEU A 32 -4.88 8.80 11.14
N ALA A 33 -3.62 8.46 11.43
CA ALA A 33 -3.23 7.89 12.70
C ALA A 33 -3.37 8.90 13.85
N TYR A 34 -2.97 10.16 13.61
CA TYR A 34 -3.15 11.24 14.57
C TYR A 34 -4.64 11.47 14.88
N LEU A 35 -5.51 11.53 13.88
CA LEU A 35 -6.96 11.72 14.05
C LEU A 35 -7.64 10.62 14.89
N LYS A 36 -7.00 9.48 15.08
CA LYS A 36 -7.47 8.40 15.96
C LYS A 36 -7.01 8.58 17.42
N THR A 37 -6.16 9.53 17.71
CA THR A 37 -5.73 9.82 19.09
C THR A 37 -6.82 10.56 19.85
N PRO A 38 -6.91 10.40 21.18
CA PRO A 38 -8.03 10.91 21.98
C PRO A 38 -8.21 12.44 21.97
N HIS A 39 -7.16 13.19 21.67
CA HIS A 39 -7.15 14.66 21.71
C HIS A 39 -6.82 15.29 20.36
N ALA A 40 -6.99 14.54 19.27
CA ALA A 40 -6.70 15.05 17.95
C ALA A 40 -7.61 16.23 17.57
N ALA A 41 -7.01 17.27 17.03
CA ALA A 41 -7.75 18.37 16.41
C ALA A 41 -8.46 17.85 15.14
N LYS A 42 -9.59 18.44 14.80
CA LYS A 42 -10.38 18.02 13.62
C LYS A 42 -9.64 18.27 12.29
N HIS A 43 -8.90 19.36 12.24
CA HIS A 43 -8.10 19.74 11.07
C HIS A 43 -6.64 19.62 11.43
N ALA A 44 -5.98 18.70 10.74
CA ALA A 44 -4.55 18.49 10.90
C ALA A 44 -3.91 18.10 9.56
N ARG A 45 -2.68 18.54 9.36
CA ARG A 45 -1.78 18.08 8.30
C ARG A 45 -0.47 17.60 8.91
N VAL A 46 0.22 16.74 8.22
CA VAL A 46 1.53 16.25 8.65
C VAL A 46 2.56 16.73 7.66
N GLU A 47 3.64 17.26 8.16
CA GLU A 47 4.80 17.68 7.40
C GLU A 47 5.96 16.75 7.72
N LEU A 48 6.58 16.20 6.68
CA LEU A 48 7.75 15.33 6.78
C LEU A 48 9.00 16.15 6.46
N ASP A 49 10.01 16.06 7.30
CA ASP A 49 11.31 16.62 7.02
C ASP A 49 12.21 15.54 6.38
N GLU A 50 12.41 15.64 5.08
CA GLU A 50 13.22 14.70 4.30
C GLU A 50 14.65 14.54 4.79
N ARG A 51 15.21 15.55 5.46
CA ARG A 51 16.61 15.56 5.91
C ARG A 51 16.79 14.86 7.25
N SER A 52 15.88 15.14 8.18
CA SER A 52 15.97 14.61 9.54
C SER A 52 15.14 13.33 9.72
N GLY A 53 14.22 13.02 8.79
CA GLY A 53 13.26 11.94 8.94
C GLY A 53 12.26 12.18 10.07
N ASN A 54 12.16 13.41 10.55
CA ASN A 54 11.19 13.81 11.54
C ASN A 54 9.87 14.21 10.86
N PHE A 55 8.83 14.22 11.64
CA PHE A 55 7.52 14.70 11.20
C PHE A 55 6.96 15.67 12.24
N THR A 56 6.17 16.62 11.77
CA THR A 56 5.43 17.57 12.61
C THR A 56 3.95 17.48 12.25
N VAL A 57 3.10 17.43 13.27
CA VAL A 57 1.65 17.47 13.08
C VAL A 57 1.20 18.90 13.33
N TRP A 58 0.79 19.57 12.25
CA TRP A 58 0.19 20.90 12.31
C TRP A 58 -1.31 20.77 12.44
N ALA A 59 -1.86 21.36 13.49
CA ALA A 59 -3.28 21.37 13.79
C ALA A 59 -3.85 22.77 13.67
N ALA A 60 -5.13 22.89 13.35
CA ALA A 60 -5.85 24.15 13.33
C ALA A 60 -7.24 23.97 13.95
N ASP A 61 -7.64 24.92 14.77
CA ASP A 61 -8.98 24.95 15.38
C ASP A 61 -9.98 25.60 14.46
N GLU A 62 -11.24 25.16 14.55
CA GLU A 62 -12.37 25.77 13.85
C GLU A 62 -12.81 27.03 14.59
N ILE A 63 -12.76 28.17 13.91
CA ILE A 63 -13.32 29.44 14.38
C ILE A 63 -14.74 29.55 13.85
N PRO A 64 -15.78 29.57 14.72
CA PRO A 64 -17.15 29.73 14.28
C PRO A 64 -17.31 31.11 13.60
N VAL A 65 -17.98 31.13 12.47
CA VAL A 65 -18.33 32.34 11.75
C VAL A 65 -19.79 32.66 12.06
N GLU A 66 -20.08 33.92 12.38
CA GLU A 66 -21.46 34.34 12.65
C GLU A 66 -22.31 34.22 11.39
N PRO A 67 -23.55 33.68 11.49
CA PRO A 67 -24.47 33.63 10.38
C PRO A 67 -24.86 35.07 9.92
N THR A 68 -24.96 35.23 8.60
CA THR A 68 -25.48 36.48 7.99
C THR A 68 -26.77 36.16 7.25
N GLU A 69 -27.55 37.20 6.90
CA GLU A 69 -28.80 37.01 6.15
C GLU A 69 -28.58 36.33 4.80
N ASP A 70 -27.44 36.60 4.17
CA ASP A 70 -27.06 35.99 2.88
C ASP A 70 -26.48 34.57 3.02
N ASN A 71 -25.94 34.23 4.20
CA ASN A 71 -25.35 32.91 4.47
C ASN A 71 -25.70 32.45 5.88
N PRO A 72 -26.86 31.80 6.07
CA PRO A 72 -27.35 31.39 7.39
C PRO A 72 -26.56 30.23 7.99
N TYR A 73 -25.73 29.50 7.21
CA TYR A 73 -24.89 28.38 7.64
C TYR A 73 -23.47 28.53 7.12
N PRO A 74 -22.69 29.52 7.59
CA PRO A 74 -21.33 29.70 7.13
C PRO A 74 -20.45 28.53 7.56
N ALA A 75 -19.56 28.09 6.66
CA ALA A 75 -18.52 27.13 7.06
C ALA A 75 -17.57 27.80 8.06
N PRO A 76 -17.12 27.07 9.09
CA PRO A 76 -16.14 27.59 10.04
C PRO A 76 -14.84 27.95 9.31
N LYS A 77 -14.16 28.99 9.78
CA LYS A 77 -12.81 29.34 9.33
C LYS A 77 -11.79 28.56 10.14
N LEU A 78 -10.69 28.18 9.49
CA LEU A 78 -9.57 27.60 10.20
C LEU A 78 -8.76 28.74 10.85
N GLY A 79 -8.37 28.52 12.10
CA GLY A 79 -7.47 29.39 12.86
C GLY A 79 -6.02 29.26 12.38
N GLU A 80 -5.12 29.85 13.15
CA GLU A 80 -3.68 29.68 12.93
C GLU A 80 -3.26 28.23 13.21
N GLU A 81 -2.34 27.71 12.39
CA GLU A 81 -1.77 26.37 12.59
C GLU A 81 -0.80 26.41 13.78
N TYR A 82 -0.85 25.37 14.60
CA TYR A 82 0.06 25.15 15.72
C TYR A 82 0.58 23.71 15.73
N ASP A 83 1.76 23.50 16.30
CA ASP A 83 2.34 22.17 16.49
C ASP A 83 1.61 21.40 17.58
N ASP A 84 0.89 20.35 17.18
CA ASP A 84 0.19 19.43 18.07
C ASP A 84 0.75 18.00 17.97
N THR A 85 2.03 17.89 17.74
CA THR A 85 2.70 16.58 17.66
C THR A 85 2.68 15.89 19.01
N PRO A 86 1.94 14.76 19.19
CA PRO A 86 1.87 14.09 20.49
C PRO A 86 3.23 13.48 20.86
N ARG A 87 3.63 13.62 22.12
CA ARG A 87 4.94 13.14 22.61
C ARG A 87 5.14 11.65 22.44
N ASP A 88 4.08 10.86 22.54
CA ASP A 88 4.12 9.40 22.43
C ASP A 88 3.79 8.89 21.03
N PHE A 89 3.61 9.80 20.07
CA PHE A 89 3.19 9.45 18.70
C PHE A 89 4.26 8.69 17.90
N GLY A 90 5.54 8.82 18.26
CA GLY A 90 6.65 8.23 17.51
C GLY A 90 6.53 6.72 17.30
N ARG A 91 6.04 5.97 18.29
CA ARG A 91 5.84 4.51 18.16
C ARG A 91 4.71 4.18 17.19
N LEU A 92 3.61 4.90 17.28
CA LEU A 92 2.47 4.74 16.36
C LEU A 92 2.87 5.16 14.94
N ALA A 93 3.57 6.27 14.80
CA ALA A 93 4.08 6.76 13.53
C ALA A 93 5.00 5.75 12.84
N ALA A 94 5.94 5.15 13.58
CA ALA A 94 6.84 4.13 13.04
C ALA A 94 6.09 2.87 12.58
N ALA A 95 5.07 2.43 13.31
CA ALA A 95 4.25 1.29 12.93
C ALA A 95 3.43 1.60 11.66
N THR A 96 2.81 2.79 11.60
CA THR A 96 2.04 3.28 10.47
C THR A 96 2.92 3.42 9.22
N ALA A 97 4.08 4.06 9.34
CA ALA A 97 5.02 4.21 8.24
C ALA A 97 5.44 2.86 7.65
N ARG A 98 5.81 1.90 8.50
CA ARG A 98 6.17 0.56 8.05
C ARG A 98 5.02 -0.12 7.29
N GLN A 99 3.80 0.01 7.77
CA GLN A 99 2.63 -0.56 7.11
C GLN A 99 2.42 0.05 5.72
N VAL A 100 2.49 1.39 5.60
CA VAL A 100 2.31 2.11 4.34
C VAL A 100 3.39 1.75 3.33
N ILE A 101 4.66 1.77 3.74
CA ILE A 101 5.78 1.40 2.89
C ILE A 101 5.61 -0.03 2.37
N THR A 102 5.24 -0.98 3.24
CA THR A 102 4.99 -2.37 2.83
C THR A 102 3.85 -2.48 1.83
N GLN A 103 2.76 -1.72 2.02
CA GLN A 103 1.63 -1.73 1.09
C GLN A 103 1.99 -1.13 -0.27
N LEU A 104 2.74 -0.02 -0.28
CA LEU A 104 3.18 0.62 -1.53
C LEU A 104 4.10 -0.30 -2.33
N PHE A 105 5.04 -0.96 -1.67
CA PHE A 105 5.96 -1.89 -2.34
C PHE A 105 5.23 -3.09 -2.93
N ARG A 106 4.32 -3.72 -2.18
CA ARG A 106 3.49 -4.80 -2.70
C ARG A 106 2.67 -4.36 -3.90
N ARG A 107 2.07 -3.17 -3.83
CA ARG A 107 1.30 -2.63 -4.95
C ARG A 107 2.16 -2.39 -6.19
N ALA A 108 3.37 -1.86 -6.02
CA ALA A 108 4.30 -1.67 -7.13
C ALA A 108 4.74 -3.01 -7.75
N GLU A 109 4.98 -4.04 -6.93
CA GLU A 109 5.27 -5.40 -7.39
C GLU A 109 4.08 -5.98 -8.16
N ASP A 110 2.86 -5.87 -7.64
CA ASP A 110 1.64 -6.33 -8.29
C ASP A 110 1.41 -5.63 -9.64
N GLU A 111 1.66 -4.31 -9.72
CA GLU A 111 1.54 -3.53 -10.95
C GLU A 111 2.58 -3.95 -12.01
N LYS A 112 3.81 -4.26 -11.60
CA LYS A 112 4.84 -4.80 -12.51
C LYS A 112 4.41 -6.16 -13.08
N VAL A 113 3.94 -7.05 -12.21
CA VAL A 113 3.44 -8.37 -12.61
C VAL A 113 2.24 -8.21 -13.54
N PHE A 114 1.25 -7.41 -13.14
CA PHE A 114 0.06 -7.16 -13.97
C PHE A 114 0.43 -6.55 -15.32
N GLY A 115 1.35 -5.58 -15.35
CA GLY A 115 1.84 -4.96 -16.59
C GLY A 115 2.46 -5.97 -17.54
N ALA A 116 3.26 -6.91 -17.02
CA ALA A 116 3.90 -7.95 -17.79
C ALA A 116 2.90 -8.93 -18.44
N PHE A 117 1.77 -9.19 -17.77
CA PHE A 117 0.77 -10.17 -18.21
C PHE A 117 -0.51 -9.58 -18.79
N SER A 118 -0.76 -8.28 -18.65
CA SER A 118 -1.99 -7.61 -19.11
C SER A 118 -2.25 -7.79 -20.63
N GLY A 119 -1.19 -7.77 -21.43
CA GLY A 119 -1.25 -8.01 -22.87
C GLY A 119 -1.43 -9.48 -23.27
N GLN A 120 -1.43 -10.41 -22.33
CA GLN A 120 -1.54 -11.85 -22.55
C GLN A 120 -2.95 -12.38 -22.25
N LYS A 121 -3.84 -11.54 -21.77
CA LYS A 121 -5.23 -11.90 -21.49
C LYS A 121 -5.91 -12.46 -22.74
N GLY A 122 -6.47 -13.68 -22.65
CA GLY A 122 -7.09 -14.37 -23.76
C GLY A 122 -6.12 -15.10 -24.72
N LYS A 123 -4.82 -15.12 -24.43
CA LYS A 123 -3.82 -15.88 -25.17
C LYS A 123 -3.45 -17.17 -24.46
N LEU A 124 -2.94 -18.15 -25.23
CA LEU A 124 -2.37 -19.36 -24.66
C LEU A 124 -1.02 -19.04 -24.02
N ILE A 125 -0.86 -19.47 -22.78
CA ILE A 125 0.37 -19.31 -22.01
C ILE A 125 0.90 -20.70 -21.65
N THR A 126 2.21 -20.86 -21.66
CA THR A 126 2.89 -22.10 -21.27
C THR A 126 3.53 -21.90 -19.91
N GLY A 127 3.34 -22.86 -19.02
CA GLY A 127 3.94 -22.85 -17.69
C GLY A 127 4.25 -24.25 -17.16
N ILE A 128 5.01 -24.31 -16.08
CA ILE A 128 5.38 -25.56 -15.43
C ILE A 128 4.45 -25.79 -14.25
N ILE A 129 3.76 -26.92 -14.24
CA ILE A 129 2.87 -27.29 -13.14
C ILE A 129 3.72 -27.64 -11.91
N GLN A 130 3.48 -26.96 -10.81
CA GLN A 130 4.04 -27.26 -9.51
C GLN A 130 2.96 -27.87 -8.63
N GLN A 131 3.30 -28.92 -7.91
CA GLN A 131 2.41 -29.51 -6.91
C GLN A 131 2.75 -28.91 -5.56
N ASP A 132 1.82 -28.15 -5.00
CA ASP A 132 1.89 -27.72 -3.61
C ASP A 132 1.10 -28.69 -2.75
N ALA A 133 1.79 -29.36 -1.81
CA ALA A 133 1.16 -30.28 -0.88
C ALA A 133 0.23 -29.58 0.12
N SER A 134 0.38 -28.27 0.30
CA SER A 134 -0.43 -27.44 1.19
C SER A 134 -1.76 -26.99 0.57
N ASP A 135 -1.85 -26.98 -0.77
CA ASP A 135 -3.08 -26.61 -1.49
C ASP A 135 -3.47 -27.66 -2.56
N PRO A 136 -4.09 -28.78 -2.15
CA PRO A 136 -4.52 -29.82 -3.08
C PRO A 136 -5.70 -29.41 -3.97
N SER A 137 -6.32 -28.26 -3.69
CA SER A 137 -7.51 -27.78 -4.42
C SER A 137 -7.16 -27.01 -5.68
N ASN A 138 -6.01 -26.40 -5.74
CA ASN A 138 -5.54 -25.59 -6.86
C ASN A 138 -4.29 -26.18 -7.50
N VAL A 139 -4.03 -25.81 -8.72
CA VAL A 139 -2.74 -26.09 -9.40
C VAL A 139 -1.95 -24.82 -9.51
N HIS A 140 -0.75 -24.89 -9.02
CA HIS A 140 0.23 -23.83 -9.16
C HIS A 140 0.99 -24.01 -10.48
N VAL A 141 1.06 -22.94 -11.28
CA VAL A 141 1.71 -22.95 -12.59
C VAL A 141 2.78 -21.87 -12.58
N ALA A 142 4.05 -22.29 -12.61
CA ALA A 142 5.17 -21.37 -12.73
C ALA A 142 5.30 -20.88 -14.18
N MET A 143 5.33 -19.55 -14.34
CA MET A 143 5.48 -18.87 -15.63
C MET A 143 6.64 -17.88 -15.53
N GLY A 144 7.87 -18.37 -15.67
CA GLY A 144 9.07 -17.57 -15.38
C GLY A 144 9.18 -17.26 -13.90
N ASP A 145 9.22 -15.96 -13.56
CA ASP A 145 9.35 -15.49 -12.17
C ASP A 145 8.00 -15.34 -11.44
N VAL A 146 6.90 -15.67 -12.11
CA VAL A 146 5.55 -15.53 -11.59
C VAL A 146 4.86 -16.87 -11.45
N GLU A 147 4.09 -17.03 -10.39
CA GLU A 147 3.26 -18.18 -10.12
C GLU A 147 1.79 -17.84 -10.33
N ALA A 148 1.11 -18.61 -11.18
CA ALA A 148 -0.32 -18.50 -11.41
C ALA A 148 -1.06 -19.64 -10.71
N ILE A 149 -2.26 -19.36 -10.21
CA ILE A 149 -3.14 -20.34 -9.62
C ILE A 149 -4.23 -20.72 -10.61
N LEU A 150 -4.32 -22.02 -10.94
CA LEU A 150 -5.39 -22.57 -11.74
C LEU A 150 -6.41 -23.29 -10.84
N PRO A 151 -7.58 -22.68 -10.57
CA PRO A 151 -8.62 -23.29 -9.76
C PRO A 151 -9.11 -24.61 -10.36
N ARG A 152 -9.48 -25.56 -9.51
CA ARG A 152 -9.96 -26.86 -9.92
C ARG A 152 -11.16 -26.81 -10.90
N ARG A 153 -12.05 -25.84 -10.70
CA ARG A 153 -13.23 -25.63 -11.56
C ARG A 153 -12.88 -25.24 -13.02
N GLU A 154 -11.68 -24.70 -13.24
CA GLU A 154 -11.22 -24.21 -14.53
C GLU A 154 -10.29 -25.21 -15.23
N ARG A 155 -10.02 -26.35 -14.61
CA ARG A 155 -9.28 -27.46 -15.21
C ARG A 155 -10.19 -28.22 -16.18
N GLN A 156 -10.36 -27.73 -17.39
CA GLN A 156 -11.01 -28.50 -18.43
C GLN A 156 -9.98 -29.31 -19.21
N GLY A 157 -10.05 -30.64 -19.11
CA GLY A 157 -9.48 -31.56 -20.08
C GLY A 157 -7.99 -31.90 -19.98
N ALA A 158 -7.26 -31.56 -18.94
CA ALA A 158 -5.82 -31.86 -18.84
C ALA A 158 -5.46 -33.24 -18.27
N ALA A 159 -6.40 -34.11 -18.05
CA ALA A 159 -6.16 -35.38 -17.33
C ALA A 159 -5.92 -36.60 -18.22
N SER A 160 -5.68 -36.48 -19.53
CA SER A 160 -5.62 -37.67 -20.40
C SER A 160 -4.30 -37.96 -21.11
N SER A 161 -3.20 -37.27 -20.83
CA SER A 161 -1.93 -37.59 -21.46
C SER A 161 -0.70 -37.69 -20.56
N ALA A 162 -0.89 -38.03 -19.28
CA ALA A 162 0.20 -38.58 -18.51
C ALA A 162 0.39 -40.03 -18.94
N SER A 163 1.15 -40.24 -19.99
CA SER A 163 1.66 -41.55 -20.43
C SER A 163 2.42 -42.16 -19.25
N ARG A 164 1.84 -43.22 -18.67
CA ARG A 164 2.57 -44.13 -17.79
C ARG A 164 3.82 -44.60 -18.51
N PRO A 165 5.02 -44.53 -17.94
CA PRO A 165 6.14 -45.27 -18.44
C PRO A 165 5.78 -46.76 -18.33
N SER A 166 5.69 -47.45 -19.47
CA SER A 166 5.55 -48.89 -19.51
C SER A 166 6.82 -49.51 -18.93
N ALA A 167 6.70 -50.08 -17.75
CA ALA A 167 7.67 -51.08 -17.31
C ALA A 167 7.46 -52.30 -18.17
N SER A 168 8.44 -52.63 -18.96
CA SER A 168 8.56 -53.94 -19.63
C SER A 168 9.51 -54.86 -18.84
N PRO A 169 9.28 -56.16 -18.89
CA PRO A 169 9.85 -57.17 -17.99
C PRO A 169 11.35 -57.45 -18.20
#